data_ea569a99cb276ad2c8ec1ac45df0d02d
#
_entry.id   ea569a99cb276ad2c8ec1ac45df0d02d
#
_cell.length_a   1.000
_cell.length_b   1.000
_cell.length_c   1.000
_cell.angle_alpha   90.00
_cell.angle_beta   90.00
_cell.angle_gamma   90.00
#
_symmetry.space_group_name_H-M   'P 1'
#
loop_
_entity.id
_entity.type
_entity.pdbx_description
1 polymer ?
#
loop_
_entity_poly.entity_id
_entity_poly.type
_entity_poly.pdbx_seq_one_letter_code
_entity_poly.pdbx_strand_id
1 'polypeptide(L)'
;GRGDRITYLPAGLALADLVEQAAIRGSVAGVSIGSAGQIIDRLFSDSLHLSALGEYYLSLVSYASVYRRSPVGAWAPSYVTAEQANALQNVAWQSVSNYYNSASVPSMEQCQAVMRDQVCSAYATYSGNLGVAGNCSGLFTQQAQSNPFYYSAASDNGYWFP
;
A
#
# COMPACT_ATOMS: atom_id res chain seq x y z
N GLY A 1 -18.41 26.07 -4.98
CA GLY A 1 -17.95 24.72 -4.80
C GLY A 1 -17.05 24.65 -3.59
N ARG A 2 -17.36 23.84 -2.61
CA ARG A 2 -16.44 23.54 -1.51
C ARG A 2 -15.21 22.86 -2.11
N GLY A 3 -14.06 23.52 -2.04
CA GLY A 3 -12.78 22.94 -2.42
C GLY A 3 -12.27 21.97 -1.35
N ASP A 4 -13.11 21.03 -0.93
CA ASP A 4 -12.74 20.00 0.00
C ASP A 4 -11.74 19.08 -0.72
N ARG A 5 -10.48 19.24 -0.39
CA ARG A 5 -9.42 18.42 -0.95
C ARG A 5 -9.58 17.01 -0.42
N ILE A 6 -9.96 16.10 -1.29
CA ILE A 6 -9.90 14.68 -0.99
C ILE A 6 -8.42 14.33 -0.82
N THR A 7 -8.08 13.80 0.35
CA THR A 7 -6.73 13.34 0.65
C THR A 7 -6.72 11.83 0.63
N TYR A 8 -5.92 11.24 -0.24
CA TYR A 8 -5.76 9.78 -0.28
C TYR A 8 -4.86 9.32 0.86
N LEU A 9 -5.26 8.25 1.53
CA LEU A 9 -4.41 7.52 2.46
C LEU A 9 -3.53 6.54 1.65
N PRO A 10 -2.19 6.71 1.61
CA PRO A 10 -1.32 5.85 0.79
C PRO A 10 -1.02 4.50 1.47
N ALA A 11 -2.04 3.80 1.98
CA ALA A 11 -1.91 2.59 2.79
C ALA A 11 -1.14 1.48 2.07
N GLY A 12 -1.55 1.13 0.84
CA GLY A 12 -0.92 0.07 0.06
C GLY A 12 0.52 0.42 -0.32
N LEU A 13 0.77 1.68 -0.71
CA LEU A 13 2.12 2.14 -1.03
C LEU A 13 3.05 2.13 0.18
N ALA A 14 2.55 2.54 1.35
CA ALA A 14 3.32 2.52 2.58
C ALA A 14 3.64 1.09 3.05
N LEU A 15 2.71 0.14 2.89
CA LEU A 15 2.98 -1.28 3.15
C LEU A 15 4.03 -1.85 2.19
N ALA A 16 3.94 -1.52 0.90
CA ALA A 16 4.93 -1.94 -0.10
C ALA A 16 6.32 -1.37 0.21
N ASP A 17 6.40 -0.08 0.55
CA ASP A 17 7.64 0.59 0.95
C ASP A 17 8.24 -0.03 2.22
N LEU A 18 7.42 -0.39 3.22
CA LEU A 18 7.86 -1.12 4.40
C LEU A 18 8.49 -2.48 4.02
N VAL A 19 7.82 -3.25 3.18
CA VAL A 19 8.33 -4.55 2.73
C VAL A 19 9.63 -4.38 1.94
N GLU A 20 9.70 -3.41 1.05
CA GLU A 20 10.91 -3.11 0.28
C GLU A 20 12.08 -2.72 1.20
N GLN A 21 11.87 -1.80 2.13
CA GLN A 21 12.91 -1.39 3.07
C GLN A 21 13.36 -2.54 3.96
N ALA A 22 12.43 -3.38 4.42
CA ALA A 22 12.75 -4.52 5.27
C ALA A 22 13.48 -5.63 4.52
N ALA A 23 13.03 -5.98 3.30
CA ALA A 23 13.56 -7.11 2.53
C ALA A 23 14.85 -6.77 1.78
N ILE A 24 14.92 -5.59 1.17
CA ILE A 24 16.03 -5.22 0.29
C ILE A 24 17.15 -4.53 1.06
N ARG A 25 16.77 -3.61 1.96
CA ARG A 25 17.74 -2.80 2.71
C ARG A 25 18.11 -3.39 4.08
N GLY A 26 17.35 -4.36 4.56
CA GLY A 26 17.57 -4.98 5.88
C GLY A 26 17.53 -3.99 7.05
N SER A 27 16.87 -2.83 6.87
CA SER A 27 17.02 -1.67 7.74
C SER A 27 15.89 -1.46 8.74
N VAL A 28 14.86 -2.34 8.77
CA VAL A 28 13.73 -2.18 9.67
C VAL A 28 13.84 -3.17 10.84
N ALA A 29 14.22 -2.66 12.00
CA ALA A 29 14.41 -3.46 13.21
C ALA A 29 13.17 -4.29 13.55
N GLY A 30 13.37 -5.59 13.80
CA GLY A 30 12.32 -6.53 14.14
C GLY A 30 11.35 -6.91 13.00
N VAL A 31 11.50 -6.30 11.81
CA VAL A 31 10.72 -6.62 10.60
C VAL A 31 11.61 -7.23 9.53
N SER A 32 12.85 -6.76 9.38
CA SER A 32 13.84 -7.23 8.40
C SER A 32 14.36 -8.65 8.74
N ILE A 33 13.47 -9.63 8.75
CA ILE A 33 13.82 -11.02 9.04
C ILE A 33 13.24 -11.91 7.95
N GLY A 34 14.13 -12.54 7.16
CA GLY A 34 13.74 -13.46 6.12
C GLY A 34 13.51 -12.82 4.75
N SER A 35 12.79 -13.55 3.90
CA SER A 35 12.41 -13.10 2.56
C SER A 35 11.26 -12.09 2.58
N ALA A 36 11.02 -11.42 1.45
CA ALA A 36 9.86 -10.53 1.29
C ALA A 36 8.52 -11.21 1.62
N GLY A 37 8.36 -12.49 1.22
CA GLY A 37 7.18 -13.29 1.57
C GLY A 37 7.02 -13.44 3.09
N GLN A 38 8.08 -13.78 3.80
CA GLN A 38 8.06 -13.92 5.26
C GLN A 38 7.77 -12.59 5.97
N ILE A 39 8.19 -11.47 5.40
CA ILE A 39 7.86 -10.13 5.92
C ILE A 39 6.37 -9.84 5.69
N ILE A 40 5.85 -10.17 4.50
CA ILE A 40 4.41 -10.05 4.20
C ILE A 40 3.59 -10.90 5.17
N ASP A 41 3.96 -12.14 5.41
CA ASP A 41 3.29 -13.05 6.36
C ASP A 41 3.27 -12.53 7.81
N ARG A 42 4.18 -11.61 8.16
CA ARG A 42 4.16 -10.92 9.46
C ARG A 42 3.21 -9.75 9.50
N LEU A 43 2.98 -9.10 8.38
CA LEU A 43 2.11 -7.93 8.26
C LEU A 43 0.66 -8.32 8.01
N PHE A 44 0.42 -9.53 7.53
CA PHE A 44 -0.91 -10.05 7.25
C PHE A 44 -1.17 -11.33 8.03
N SER A 45 -2.39 -11.49 8.52
CA SER A 45 -2.88 -12.71 9.18
C SER A 45 -3.39 -13.75 8.19
N ASP A 46 -3.80 -13.30 7.02
CA ASP A 46 -4.21 -14.10 5.87
C ASP A 46 -4.00 -13.29 4.57
N SER A 47 -4.55 -13.75 3.46
CA SER A 47 -4.39 -13.09 2.15
C SER A 47 -5.07 -11.71 2.03
N LEU A 48 -5.85 -11.31 3.02
CA LEU A 48 -6.66 -10.08 2.99
C LEU A 48 -6.50 -9.22 4.25
N HIS A 49 -6.45 -9.84 5.43
CA HIS A 49 -6.48 -9.13 6.70
C HIS A 49 -5.09 -8.85 7.25
N LEU A 50 -4.90 -7.69 7.81
CA LEU A 50 -3.66 -7.34 8.48
C LEU A 50 -3.50 -8.12 9.79
N SER A 51 -2.26 -8.41 10.13
CA SER A 51 -1.89 -8.85 11.48
C SER A 51 -1.90 -7.66 12.44
N ALA A 52 -1.81 -7.91 13.74
CA ALA A 52 -1.68 -6.85 14.75
C ALA A 52 -0.49 -5.90 14.47
N LEU A 53 0.63 -6.42 13.92
CA LEU A 53 1.77 -5.60 13.53
C LEU A 53 1.45 -4.73 12.30
N GLY A 54 0.78 -5.30 11.32
CA GLY A 54 0.32 -4.58 10.13
C GLY A 54 -0.68 -3.49 10.47
N GLU A 55 -1.62 -3.75 11.38
CA GLU A 55 -2.59 -2.77 11.89
C GLU A 55 -1.89 -1.62 12.63
N TYR A 56 -0.90 -1.94 13.48
CA TYR A 56 -0.11 -0.92 14.15
C TYR A 56 0.60 -0.02 13.14
N TYR A 57 1.30 -0.60 12.16
CA TYR A 57 1.97 0.17 11.13
C TYR A 57 1.01 1.05 10.33
N LEU A 58 -0.13 0.51 9.91
CA LEU A 58 -1.13 1.28 9.15
C LEU A 58 -1.76 2.39 9.98
N SER A 59 -1.87 2.21 11.31
CA SER A 59 -2.30 3.27 12.22
C SER A 59 -1.32 4.44 12.26
N LEU A 60 -0.01 4.16 12.21
CA LEU A 60 1.04 5.20 12.11
C LEU A 60 0.97 5.95 10.78
N VAL A 61 0.77 5.23 9.67
CA VAL A 61 0.57 5.80 8.32
C VAL A 61 -0.67 6.70 8.30
N SER A 62 -1.77 6.24 8.90
CA SER A 62 -3.02 7.00 9.01
C SER A 62 -2.82 8.28 9.82
N TYR A 63 -2.17 8.18 10.97
CA TYR A 63 -1.84 9.33 11.80
C TYR A 63 -1.01 10.36 11.03
N ALA A 64 0.08 9.93 10.40
CA ALA A 64 0.96 10.80 9.64
C ALA A 64 0.22 11.47 8.46
N SER A 65 -0.68 10.74 7.80
CA SER A 65 -1.46 11.23 6.66
C SER A 65 -2.49 12.27 7.07
N VAL A 66 -3.22 12.02 8.16
CA VAL A 66 -4.31 12.90 8.62
C VAL A 66 -3.76 14.17 9.27
N TYR A 67 -2.80 14.01 10.18
CA TYR A 67 -2.29 15.12 10.99
C TYR A 67 -1.08 15.82 10.36
N ARG A 68 -0.50 15.26 9.31
CA ARG A 68 0.74 15.78 8.68
C ARG A 68 1.88 15.96 9.70
N ARG A 69 1.96 15.04 10.64
CA ARG A 69 2.94 15.03 11.72
C ARG A 69 3.64 13.68 11.81
N SER A 70 4.91 13.73 12.20
CA SER A 70 5.68 12.52 12.47
C SER A 70 5.05 11.73 13.62
N PRO A 71 4.85 10.41 13.45
CA PRO A 71 4.42 9.52 14.52
C PRO A 71 5.57 9.07 15.44
N VAL A 72 6.80 9.55 15.25
CA VAL A 72 7.95 9.16 16.06
C VAL A 72 7.70 9.57 17.52
N GLY A 73 7.88 8.60 18.43
CA GLY A 73 7.56 8.78 19.85
C GLY A 73 6.08 8.54 20.22
N ALA A 74 5.24 8.15 19.25
CA ALA A 74 3.86 7.76 19.55
C ALA A 74 3.82 6.48 20.39
N TRP A 75 2.68 6.28 21.07
CA TRP A 75 2.42 5.05 21.81
C TRP A 75 2.58 3.81 20.94
N ALA A 76 3.15 2.76 21.52
CA ALA A 76 3.24 1.45 20.89
C ALA A 76 2.60 0.38 21.79
N PRO A 77 1.91 -0.61 21.20
CA PRO A 77 1.33 -1.71 21.95
C PRO A 77 2.43 -2.60 22.57
N SER A 78 2.09 -3.32 23.64
CA SER A 78 3.06 -4.12 24.42
C SER A 78 3.73 -5.26 23.64
N TYR A 79 3.16 -5.68 22.52
CA TYR A 79 3.74 -6.70 21.65
C TYR A 79 4.77 -6.14 20.65
N VAL A 80 4.97 -4.82 20.61
CA VAL A 80 5.96 -4.15 19.76
C VAL A 80 7.08 -3.62 20.66
N THR A 81 8.33 -4.02 20.41
CA THR A 81 9.47 -3.51 21.17
C THR A 81 9.71 -2.03 20.87
N ALA A 82 10.38 -1.31 21.78
CA ALA A 82 10.69 0.11 21.58
C ALA A 82 11.52 0.36 20.30
N GLU A 83 12.47 -0.54 20.01
CA GLU A 83 13.29 -0.46 18.80
C GLU A 83 12.46 -0.67 17.53
N GLN A 84 11.58 -1.67 17.54
CA GLN A 84 10.66 -1.98 16.44
C GLN A 84 9.66 -0.83 16.24
N ALA A 85 9.11 -0.28 17.31
CA ALA A 85 8.21 0.87 17.26
C ALA A 85 8.88 2.06 16.59
N ASN A 86 10.11 2.41 17.04
CA ASN A 86 10.86 3.52 16.46
C ASN A 86 11.15 3.31 14.96
N ALA A 87 11.53 2.10 14.56
CA ALA A 87 11.76 1.78 13.16
C ALA A 87 10.50 1.94 12.32
N LEU A 88 9.37 1.37 12.74
CA LEU A 88 8.09 1.45 12.03
C LEU A 88 7.56 2.89 11.96
N GLN A 89 7.70 3.66 13.03
CA GLN A 89 7.31 5.08 13.08
C GLN A 89 8.11 5.92 12.08
N ASN A 90 9.42 5.67 11.97
CA ASN A 90 10.27 6.37 10.99
C ASN A 90 9.90 5.99 9.55
N VAL A 91 9.71 4.70 9.26
CA VAL A 91 9.30 4.25 7.92
C VAL A 91 7.95 4.85 7.55
N ALA A 92 6.96 4.81 8.44
CA ALA A 92 5.65 5.41 8.19
C ALA A 92 5.75 6.91 7.87
N TRP A 93 6.56 7.64 8.63
CA TRP A 93 6.77 9.07 8.36
C TRP A 93 7.45 9.32 7.02
N GLN A 94 8.49 8.56 6.69
CA GLN A 94 9.19 8.69 5.41
C GLN A 94 8.26 8.39 4.23
N SER A 95 7.52 7.29 4.29
CA SER A 95 6.59 6.88 3.23
C SER A 95 5.52 7.94 2.98
N VAL A 96 4.89 8.45 4.03
CA VAL A 96 3.86 9.49 3.93
C VAL A 96 4.44 10.82 3.45
N SER A 97 5.59 11.22 3.97
CA SER A 97 6.25 12.46 3.56
C SER A 97 6.66 12.42 2.10
N ASN A 98 7.24 11.31 1.66
CA ASN A 98 7.63 11.12 0.26
C ASN A 98 6.41 11.15 -0.66
N TYR A 99 5.33 10.46 -0.28
CA TYR A 99 4.08 10.44 -1.06
C TYR A 99 3.53 11.85 -1.31
N TYR A 100 3.44 12.66 -0.27
CA TYR A 100 2.85 13.99 -0.40
C TYR A 100 3.80 15.07 -0.93
N ASN A 101 5.11 14.84 -0.86
CA ASN A 101 6.13 15.73 -1.42
C ASN A 101 6.52 15.33 -2.86
N SER A 102 6.10 14.17 -3.36
CA SER A 102 6.36 13.79 -4.74
C SER A 102 5.60 14.70 -5.70
N ALA A 103 6.33 15.29 -6.66
CA ALA A 103 5.78 16.26 -7.59
C ALA A 103 4.87 15.65 -8.68
N SER A 104 4.81 14.32 -8.80
CA SER A 104 4.03 13.63 -9.81
C SER A 104 3.15 12.55 -9.19
N VAL A 105 1.85 12.77 -9.23
CA VAL A 105 0.87 11.69 -9.02
C VAL A 105 0.79 10.91 -10.33
N PRO A 106 1.01 9.59 -10.35
CA PRO A 106 0.84 8.79 -11.57
C PRO A 106 -0.58 8.97 -12.14
N SER A 107 -0.71 9.02 -13.45
CA SER A 107 -2.03 9.01 -14.07
C SER A 107 -2.74 7.67 -13.88
N MET A 108 -4.06 7.64 -14.06
CA MET A 108 -4.82 6.39 -13.99
C MET A 108 -4.34 5.36 -15.01
N GLU A 109 -3.94 5.82 -16.21
CA GLU A 109 -3.37 4.97 -17.26
C GLU A 109 -2.01 4.39 -16.85
N GLN A 110 -1.19 5.17 -16.17
CA GLN A 110 0.10 4.69 -15.62
C GLN A 110 -0.13 3.65 -14.53
N CYS A 111 -1.07 3.90 -13.62
CA CYS A 111 -1.44 2.94 -12.58
C CYS A 111 -1.99 1.64 -13.19
N GLN A 112 -2.88 1.73 -14.18
CA GLN A 112 -3.41 0.58 -14.91
C GLN A 112 -2.29 -0.22 -15.59
N ALA A 113 -1.36 0.45 -16.25
CA ALA A 113 -0.21 -0.20 -16.90
C ALA A 113 0.66 -0.95 -15.89
N VAL A 114 0.96 -0.36 -14.74
CA VAL A 114 1.72 -1.03 -13.67
C VAL A 114 0.99 -2.27 -13.17
N MET A 115 -0.31 -2.16 -12.89
CA MET A 115 -1.11 -3.31 -12.46
C MET A 115 -1.09 -4.44 -13.48
N ARG A 116 -1.37 -4.12 -14.76
CA ARG A 116 -1.43 -5.09 -15.85
C ARG A 116 -0.07 -5.76 -16.12
N ASP A 117 0.98 -4.97 -16.23
CA ASP A 117 2.26 -5.41 -16.79
C ASP A 117 3.24 -5.91 -15.72
N GLN A 118 3.13 -5.43 -14.49
CA GLN A 118 4.06 -5.75 -13.42
C GLN A 118 3.41 -6.52 -12.27
N VAL A 119 2.33 -5.99 -11.69
CA VAL A 119 1.72 -6.57 -10.48
C VAL A 119 1.10 -7.94 -10.76
N CYS A 120 0.40 -8.11 -11.89
CA CYS A 120 -0.21 -9.39 -12.25
C CYS A 120 0.84 -10.50 -12.39
N SER A 121 1.98 -10.20 -13.01
CA SER A 121 3.09 -11.15 -13.16
C SER A 121 3.76 -11.47 -11.82
N ALA A 122 4.04 -10.45 -11.02
CA ALA A 122 4.63 -10.61 -9.69
C ALA A 122 3.73 -11.43 -8.76
N TYR A 123 2.42 -11.17 -8.77
CA TYR A 123 1.45 -11.92 -7.97
C TYR A 123 1.35 -13.39 -8.40
N ALA A 124 1.37 -13.66 -9.70
CA ALA A 124 1.36 -15.05 -10.21
C ALA A 124 2.60 -15.82 -9.75
N THR A 125 3.76 -15.17 -9.74
CA THR A 125 5.01 -15.76 -9.23
C THR A 125 4.95 -16.00 -7.72
N TYR A 126 4.48 -15.02 -6.95
CA TYR A 126 4.33 -15.11 -5.51
C TYR A 126 3.35 -16.23 -5.09
N SER A 127 2.21 -16.31 -5.75
CA SER A 127 1.17 -17.32 -5.46
C SER A 127 1.51 -18.72 -5.95
N GLY A 128 2.59 -18.89 -6.72
CA GLY A 128 2.94 -20.15 -7.37
C GLY A 128 1.97 -20.59 -8.46
N ASN A 129 1.04 -19.73 -8.87
CA ASN A 129 0.03 -20.00 -9.88
C ASN A 129 0.21 -19.10 -11.10
N LEU A 130 1.08 -19.50 -12.01
CA LEU A 130 1.38 -18.73 -13.22
C LEU A 130 0.18 -18.51 -14.14
N GLY A 131 -0.86 -19.37 -14.04
CA GLY A 131 -2.09 -19.23 -14.83
C GLY A 131 -2.92 -17.99 -14.47
N VAL A 132 -2.76 -17.42 -13.28
CA VAL A 132 -3.50 -16.21 -12.88
C VAL A 132 -2.96 -14.93 -13.54
N ALA A 133 -1.74 -14.92 -14.06
CA ALA A 133 -1.16 -13.72 -14.67
C ALA A 133 -1.99 -13.22 -15.86
N GLY A 134 -2.37 -14.12 -16.77
CA GLY A 134 -3.17 -13.77 -17.94
C GLY A 134 -4.58 -13.29 -17.58
N ASN A 135 -5.24 -13.95 -16.63
CA ASN A 135 -6.55 -13.54 -16.14
C ASN A 135 -6.50 -12.17 -15.45
N CYS A 136 -5.50 -11.93 -14.63
CA CYS A 136 -5.26 -10.66 -13.96
C CYS A 136 -4.99 -9.53 -14.97
N SER A 137 -4.08 -9.74 -15.91
CA SER A 137 -3.79 -8.79 -16.99
C SER A 137 -5.03 -8.49 -17.84
N GLY A 138 -5.80 -9.53 -18.18
CA GLY A 138 -7.05 -9.41 -18.93
C GLY A 138 -8.08 -8.56 -18.20
N LEU A 139 -8.21 -8.70 -16.87
CA LEU A 139 -9.11 -7.89 -16.06
C LEU A 139 -8.83 -6.39 -16.23
N PHE A 140 -7.58 -5.98 -16.22
CA PHE A 140 -7.19 -4.57 -16.33
C PHE A 140 -7.27 -4.01 -17.76
N THR A 141 -7.55 -4.83 -18.77
CA THR A 141 -7.75 -4.39 -20.15
C THR A 141 -9.22 -4.33 -20.56
N GLN A 142 -10.12 -4.91 -19.78
CA GLN A 142 -11.54 -4.95 -20.11
C GLN A 142 -12.19 -3.57 -19.97
N GLN A 143 -13.06 -3.24 -20.92
CA GLN A 143 -13.96 -2.08 -20.83
C GLN A 143 -15.25 -2.50 -20.12
N ALA A 144 -15.15 -2.84 -18.86
CA ALA A 144 -16.24 -3.34 -18.04
C ALA A 144 -16.06 -2.92 -16.59
N GLN A 145 -17.16 -2.86 -15.82
CA GLN A 145 -17.15 -2.48 -14.38
C GLN A 145 -16.28 -3.40 -13.49
N SER A 146 -15.94 -4.60 -13.97
CA SER A 146 -14.98 -5.47 -13.28
C SER A 146 -13.54 -4.93 -13.30
N ASN A 147 -13.22 -4.02 -14.23
CA ASN A 147 -11.94 -3.34 -14.28
C ASN A 147 -11.99 -2.06 -13.43
N PRO A 148 -11.25 -1.96 -12.31
CA PRO A 148 -11.29 -0.81 -11.42
C PRO A 148 -10.78 0.50 -12.06
N PHE A 149 -10.09 0.42 -13.20
CA PHE A 149 -9.62 1.57 -13.97
C PHE A 149 -10.57 1.94 -15.11
N TYR A 150 -11.64 1.17 -15.34
CA TYR A 150 -12.63 1.50 -16.35
C TYR A 150 -13.61 2.51 -15.79
N TYR A 151 -13.75 3.61 -16.48
CA TYR A 151 -14.73 4.65 -16.18
C TYR A 151 -15.64 4.85 -17.40
N SER A 152 -16.95 4.80 -17.16
CA SER A 152 -17.96 5.15 -18.14
C SER A 152 -18.74 6.38 -17.64
N ALA A 153 -18.56 7.51 -18.31
CA ALA A 153 -19.29 8.74 -17.95
C ALA A 153 -20.81 8.56 -17.96
N ALA A 154 -21.32 7.65 -18.79
CA ALA A 154 -22.75 7.38 -18.89
C ALA A 154 -23.31 6.61 -17.69
N SER A 155 -22.54 5.70 -17.09
CA SER A 155 -22.97 4.84 -15.98
C SER A 155 -22.45 5.29 -14.61
N ASP A 156 -21.29 5.95 -14.56
CA ASP A 156 -20.54 6.14 -13.31
C ASP A 156 -20.58 7.57 -12.78
N ASN A 157 -21.09 8.51 -13.58
CA ASN A 157 -21.06 9.95 -13.26
C ASN A 157 -21.81 10.30 -11.95
N GLY A 158 -22.84 9.55 -11.60
CA GLY A 158 -23.60 9.74 -10.36
C GLY A 158 -22.96 9.18 -9.09
N TYR A 159 -21.96 8.27 -9.24
CA TYR A 159 -21.32 7.59 -8.11
C TYR A 159 -20.02 8.26 -7.65
N TRP A 160 -19.26 8.83 -8.59
CA TRP A 160 -17.91 9.33 -8.31
C TRP A 160 -17.82 10.85 -8.23
N PHE A 161 -18.79 11.56 -8.85
CA PHE A 161 -18.83 13.01 -8.90
C PHE A 161 -20.27 13.50 -8.70
N PRO A 162 -20.78 13.53 -7.46
CA PRO A 162 -22.09 14.12 -7.15
C PRO A 162 -22.15 15.61 -7.38
#